data_93ef70d650b30a55b785e32fc839b03c
#
_entry.id   93ef70d650b30a55b785e32fc839b03c
#
_cell.length_a   1.000
_cell.length_b   1.000
_cell.length_c   1.000
_cell.angle_alpha   90.00
_cell.angle_beta   90.00
_cell.angle_gamma   90.00
#
_symmetry.space_group_name_H-M   'P 1'
#
loop_
_entity.id
_entity.type
_entity.pdbx_description
1 polymer ?
#
loop_
_entity_poly.entity_id
_entity_poly.type
_entity_poly.pdbx_seq_one_letter_code
_entity_poly.pdbx_strand_id
1 'polypeptide(L)'
;MKFRVKSTLKYSVQRMTPTKAVRIALLVISDALILNIASFLALWVRFEFHFEQLVRETEYLNNILRFAPYYTAFGLIIFALFKLYTSLWQFASIDEFLKIILACFIVDAGGYAGMHLMHLGIPRSHPVLNGIFLVIMITGVRFSYRFMRQYRRANNSCRRTMIIGAGQAATVALREFRASTHSENKVVCLIDDDKSKWGQYILGVKVVGGRGDILGAVKKYDIDEIIMAMPSASIRMRSEILDICKDTPCRLKTLPGIFQLANGEVSINKIRNVEIEDLLGREQVRVDLTDICGYVGGRVVLVTGGGGSIGSELCRQLAAHNPKMLIIFDIYENNAYDIQQELRAAHPELELIVLIGSVRDKQRVRDVFSKYRPELVFHAAAHKHVPLMETSPNEAVKNNVFGTLNVALAADEFGARRMLLISTDKAVRPTNVMGASKRICEMIVQNINNHSKTEYVAVRFGNVLGSNGSVITLFKKQIEKGGPVTVTHRDIIRYFMTIPEAVALVLRAGAYAKGGEIFVLDMGKPVRIDDLARNMIRLSGFEPERDIQIVYTGLRPGEKLYEELLLDEEGIKKTDNALIYIAKPIVFDEEAFAEGMKRLREACNAENTGNAADIRVIVKSIVPEYHENKMH
;
A
#
# COMPACT_ATOMS: atom_id res chain seq x y z
N MET A 1 43.18 -0.41 -3.50
CA MET A 1 43.80 0.50 -4.49
C MET A 1 43.37 0.05 -5.87
N LYS A 2 42.78 0.94 -6.70
CA LYS A 2 42.30 0.73 -8.07
C LYS A 2 40.98 -0.05 -8.19
N PHE A 3 39.83 0.67 -8.12
CA PHE A 3 38.79 0.67 -9.12
C PHE A 3 37.85 1.85 -8.82
N ARG A 4 38.32 3.04 -9.13
CA ARG A 4 37.52 4.24 -9.33
C ARG A 4 37.85 4.73 -10.73
N VAL A 5 36.88 5.22 -11.44
CA VAL A 5 36.91 5.85 -12.75
C VAL A 5 36.35 4.96 -13.85
N LYS A 6 35.02 5.04 -14.00
CA LYS A 6 34.30 5.03 -15.29
C LYS A 6 32.78 5.31 -15.07
N SER A 7 32.44 6.46 -14.54
CA SER A 7 31.04 6.93 -14.56
C SER A 7 30.90 8.45 -14.62
N THR A 8 31.84 9.12 -15.27
CA THR A 8 31.78 10.56 -15.47
C THR A 8 32.11 10.84 -16.91
N LEU A 9 31.12 10.68 -17.79
CA LEU A 9 31.01 11.34 -19.11
C LEU A 9 29.78 10.79 -19.86
N LYS A 10 28.59 10.88 -19.24
CA LYS A 10 27.36 11.08 -19.98
C LYS A 10 26.90 12.50 -19.67
N TYR A 11 27.57 13.45 -20.27
CA TYR A 11 27.01 14.79 -20.39
C TYR A 11 25.64 14.64 -21.04
N SER A 12 24.62 14.86 -20.25
CA SER A 12 23.28 15.15 -20.71
C SER A 12 23.40 16.30 -21.68
N VAL A 13 23.27 16.01 -22.99
CA VAL A 13 22.78 16.98 -23.92
C VAL A 13 21.37 17.28 -23.49
N GLN A 14 21.25 18.22 -22.58
CA GLN A 14 20.00 18.90 -22.22
C GLN A 14 19.62 19.61 -23.52
N ARG A 15 18.82 18.91 -24.38
CA ARG A 15 18.21 19.49 -25.56
C ARG A 15 17.33 20.62 -25.04
N MET A 16 17.82 21.85 -25.22
CA MET A 16 17.06 23.08 -24.97
C MET A 16 15.70 22.91 -25.64
N THR A 17 14.65 22.83 -24.86
CA THR A 17 13.29 22.97 -25.36
C THR A 17 13.22 24.40 -25.92
N PRO A 18 12.85 24.61 -27.19
CA PRO A 18 12.78 25.95 -27.75
C PRO A 18 11.84 26.79 -26.88
N THR A 19 12.27 28.02 -26.57
CA THR A 19 11.45 28.98 -25.85
C THR A 19 10.12 29.16 -26.58
N LYS A 20 9.04 29.50 -25.86
CA LYS A 20 7.69 29.71 -26.43
C LYS A 20 7.74 30.63 -27.67
N ALA A 21 8.59 31.66 -27.64
CA ALA A 21 8.79 32.60 -28.73
C ALA A 21 9.38 31.93 -30.01
N VAL A 22 10.42 31.09 -29.85
CA VAL A 22 11.04 30.37 -30.99
C VAL A 22 10.04 29.43 -31.65
N ARG A 23 9.21 28.76 -30.85
CA ARG A 23 8.17 27.86 -31.38
C ARG A 23 7.11 28.61 -32.19
N ILE A 24 6.63 29.76 -31.68
CA ILE A 24 5.67 30.61 -32.39
C ILE A 24 6.31 31.11 -33.70
N ALA A 25 7.54 31.58 -33.66
CA ALA A 25 8.25 32.06 -34.87
C ALA A 25 8.37 30.95 -35.93
N LEU A 26 8.73 29.72 -35.55
CA LEU A 26 8.82 28.59 -36.49
C LEU A 26 7.45 28.25 -37.11
N LEU A 27 6.36 28.32 -36.34
CA LEU A 27 5.01 28.08 -36.85
C LEU A 27 4.59 29.18 -37.83
N VAL A 28 4.85 30.45 -37.50
CA VAL A 28 4.53 31.59 -38.39
C VAL A 28 5.31 31.48 -39.73
N ILE A 29 6.60 31.15 -39.67
CA ILE A 29 7.41 30.94 -40.88
C ILE A 29 6.89 29.76 -41.70
N SER A 30 6.57 28.65 -41.06
CA SER A 30 5.98 27.47 -41.71
C SER A 30 4.66 27.80 -42.40
N ASP A 31 3.77 28.53 -41.73
CA ASP A 31 2.47 28.90 -42.27
C ASP A 31 2.62 29.89 -43.45
N ALA A 32 3.52 30.84 -43.35
CA ALA A 32 3.83 31.76 -44.44
C ALA A 32 4.33 30.99 -45.70
N LEU A 33 5.16 29.97 -45.52
CA LEU A 33 5.61 29.11 -46.63
C LEU A 33 4.44 28.28 -47.18
N ILE A 34 3.61 27.69 -46.33
CA ILE A 34 2.47 26.87 -46.73
C ILE A 34 1.45 27.66 -47.55
N LEU A 35 1.13 28.90 -47.13
CA LEU A 35 0.22 29.78 -47.87
C LEU A 35 0.65 29.96 -49.33
N ASN A 36 1.94 30.19 -49.55
CA ASN A 36 2.50 30.40 -50.91
C ASN A 36 2.66 29.09 -51.67
N ILE A 37 3.11 28.02 -51.02
CA ILE A 37 3.27 26.71 -51.65
C ILE A 37 1.90 26.14 -52.06
N ALA A 38 0.87 26.26 -51.24
CA ALA A 38 -0.47 25.78 -51.55
C ALA A 38 -1.03 26.51 -52.80
N SER A 39 -0.88 27.84 -52.85
CA SER A 39 -1.31 28.64 -53.99
C SER A 39 -0.54 28.29 -55.28
N PHE A 40 0.77 28.08 -55.20
CA PHE A 40 1.57 27.62 -56.32
C PHE A 40 1.16 26.21 -56.78
N LEU A 41 0.99 25.27 -55.84
CA LEU A 41 0.56 23.90 -56.17
C LEU A 41 -0.82 23.89 -56.83
N ALA A 42 -1.75 24.71 -56.35
CA ALA A 42 -3.07 24.82 -56.95
C ALA A 42 -3.00 25.26 -58.43
N LEU A 43 -2.12 26.18 -58.73
CA LEU A 43 -1.89 26.60 -60.13
C LEU A 43 -1.21 25.50 -60.94
N TRP A 44 -0.18 24.85 -60.37
CA TRP A 44 0.57 23.78 -61.04
C TRP A 44 -0.30 22.56 -61.38
N VAL A 45 -1.17 22.13 -60.46
CA VAL A 45 -2.17 21.07 -60.70
C VAL A 45 -3.15 21.49 -61.81
N ARG A 46 -3.58 22.75 -61.83
CA ARG A 46 -4.46 23.28 -62.90
C ARG A 46 -3.85 23.15 -64.30
N PHE A 47 -2.51 23.24 -64.41
CA PHE A 47 -1.76 23.05 -65.67
C PHE A 47 -1.20 21.63 -65.83
N GLU A 48 -1.87 20.63 -65.21
CA GLU A 48 -1.55 19.20 -65.33
C GLU A 48 -0.07 18.88 -65.12
N PHE A 49 0.58 19.60 -64.17
CA PHE A 49 2.02 19.51 -63.84
C PHE A 49 2.97 19.90 -64.98
N HIS A 50 2.50 20.52 -66.10
CA HIS A 50 3.30 20.99 -67.16
C HIS A 50 3.92 22.35 -66.84
N PHE A 51 5.16 22.35 -66.35
CA PHE A 51 5.87 23.58 -65.97
C PHE A 51 6.08 24.57 -67.11
N GLU A 52 6.32 24.10 -68.35
CA GLU A 52 6.46 24.94 -69.50
C GLU A 52 5.18 25.71 -69.85
N GLN A 53 4.03 25.10 -69.72
CA GLN A 53 2.73 25.77 -69.90
C GLN A 53 2.47 26.81 -68.82
N LEU A 54 2.78 26.48 -67.55
CA LEU A 54 2.68 27.42 -66.45
C LEU A 54 3.53 28.66 -66.63
N VAL A 55 4.73 28.52 -67.18
CA VAL A 55 5.66 29.66 -67.51
C VAL A 55 5.24 30.42 -68.76
N ARG A 56 4.63 29.76 -69.70
CA ARG A 56 4.12 30.45 -70.95
C ARG A 56 2.89 31.29 -70.62
N GLU A 57 2.01 30.83 -69.73
CA GLU A 57 0.85 31.56 -69.18
C GLU A 57 1.30 32.48 -68.01
N THR A 58 2.32 33.31 -68.26
CA THR A 58 3.03 34.15 -67.29
C THR A 58 2.14 35.08 -66.51
N GLU A 59 0.97 35.44 -67.01
CA GLU A 59 0.05 36.37 -66.38
C GLU A 59 -0.47 35.80 -65.02
N TYR A 60 -0.89 34.56 -65.02
CA TYR A 60 -1.43 33.95 -63.74
C TYR A 60 -0.35 33.76 -62.66
N LEU A 61 0.84 33.30 -63.04
CA LEU A 61 1.97 33.16 -62.13
C LEU A 61 2.43 34.51 -61.59
N ASN A 62 2.55 35.49 -62.44
CA ASN A 62 2.92 36.85 -62.06
C ASN A 62 1.88 37.49 -61.16
N ASN A 63 0.58 37.26 -61.40
CA ASN A 63 -0.50 37.76 -60.56
C ASN A 63 -0.44 37.15 -59.15
N ILE A 64 -0.21 35.84 -59.01
CA ILE A 64 -0.02 35.18 -57.74
C ILE A 64 1.20 35.73 -57.00
N LEU A 65 2.34 35.89 -57.70
CA LEU A 65 3.57 36.42 -57.07
C LEU A 65 3.39 37.88 -56.62
N ARG A 66 2.70 38.71 -57.36
CA ARG A 66 2.39 40.09 -56.99
C ARG A 66 1.45 40.15 -55.76
N PHE A 67 0.51 39.23 -55.67
CA PHE A 67 -0.45 39.16 -54.56
C PHE A 67 0.08 38.44 -53.31
N ALA A 68 1.12 37.61 -53.44
CA ALA A 68 1.67 36.78 -52.39
C ALA A 68 1.95 37.51 -51.07
N PRO A 69 2.56 38.71 -51.01
CA PRO A 69 2.78 39.41 -49.75
C PRO A 69 1.48 39.75 -49.01
N TYR A 70 0.47 40.22 -49.76
CA TYR A 70 -0.85 40.58 -49.19
C TYR A 70 -1.59 39.37 -48.71
N TYR A 71 -1.59 38.27 -49.47
CA TYR A 71 -2.18 36.99 -49.13
C TYR A 71 -1.54 36.39 -47.88
N THR A 72 -0.22 36.40 -47.79
CA THR A 72 0.51 35.89 -46.65
C THR A 72 0.20 36.71 -45.40
N ALA A 73 0.25 38.05 -45.48
CA ALA A 73 -0.09 38.91 -44.33
C ALA A 73 -1.52 38.67 -43.85
N PHE A 74 -2.48 38.63 -44.78
CA PHE A 74 -3.89 38.33 -44.45
C PHE A 74 -4.05 36.97 -43.79
N GLY A 75 -3.44 35.91 -44.37
CA GLY A 75 -3.52 34.54 -43.81
C GLY A 75 -2.94 34.45 -42.41
N LEU A 76 -1.78 35.05 -42.14
CA LEU A 76 -1.17 35.05 -40.82
C LEU A 76 -2.05 35.79 -39.78
N ILE A 77 -2.69 36.90 -40.18
CA ILE A 77 -3.62 37.64 -39.31
C ILE A 77 -4.82 36.77 -38.97
N ILE A 78 -5.43 36.12 -39.95
CA ILE A 78 -6.57 35.22 -39.70
C ILE A 78 -6.17 34.07 -38.78
N PHE A 79 -5.03 33.41 -39.02
CA PHE A 79 -4.52 32.34 -38.17
C PHE A 79 -4.25 32.81 -36.72
N ALA A 80 -3.78 34.05 -36.53
CA ALA A 80 -3.61 34.65 -35.23
C ALA A 80 -4.96 34.92 -34.53
N LEU A 81 -5.95 35.45 -35.24
CA LEU A 81 -7.31 35.68 -34.74
C LEU A 81 -7.98 34.38 -34.29
N PHE A 82 -7.80 33.29 -35.01
CA PHE A 82 -8.27 31.96 -34.64
C PHE A 82 -7.43 31.29 -33.53
N LYS A 83 -6.46 32.04 -32.95
CA LYS A 83 -5.58 31.57 -31.86
C LYS A 83 -4.75 30.33 -32.21
N LEU A 84 -4.47 30.07 -33.49
CA LEU A 84 -3.73 28.91 -33.96
C LEU A 84 -2.25 28.89 -33.50
N TYR A 85 -1.70 30.01 -33.03
CA TYR A 85 -0.33 30.12 -32.49
C TYR A 85 -0.25 30.01 -30.98
N THR A 86 -1.37 30.17 -30.26
CA THR A 86 -1.43 30.13 -28.79
C THR A 86 -2.02 28.87 -28.24
N SER A 87 -2.64 28.03 -29.09
CA SER A 87 -3.25 26.76 -28.71
C SER A 87 -2.18 25.73 -28.29
N LEU A 88 -2.50 24.96 -27.23
CA LEU A 88 -1.67 23.85 -26.78
C LEU A 88 -1.96 22.59 -27.61
N TRP A 89 -1.29 22.46 -28.75
CA TRP A 89 -1.43 21.33 -29.71
C TRP A 89 -1.22 19.96 -29.10
N GLN A 90 -0.90 19.92 -27.82
CA GLN A 90 -0.76 18.71 -27.02
C GLN A 90 -2.12 18.00 -26.80
N PHE A 91 -3.22 18.76 -26.85
CA PHE A 91 -4.59 18.32 -26.59
C PHE A 91 -5.55 18.57 -27.77
N ALA A 92 -5.02 18.57 -29.00
CA ALA A 92 -5.83 18.85 -30.17
C ALA A 92 -7.12 18.00 -30.20
N SER A 93 -8.25 18.69 -30.16
CA SER A 93 -9.61 18.12 -30.23
C SER A 93 -10.21 18.27 -31.63
N ILE A 94 -11.39 17.69 -31.84
CA ILE A 94 -12.19 17.88 -33.07
C ILE A 94 -12.48 19.37 -33.28
N ASP A 95 -12.71 20.13 -32.22
CA ASP A 95 -12.98 21.57 -32.27
C ASP A 95 -11.81 22.37 -32.86
N GLU A 96 -10.56 21.97 -32.57
CA GLU A 96 -9.38 22.63 -33.14
C GLU A 96 -9.22 22.33 -34.64
N PHE A 97 -9.57 21.12 -35.05
CA PHE A 97 -9.61 20.76 -36.47
C PHE A 97 -10.64 21.59 -37.25
N LEU A 98 -11.83 21.75 -36.70
CA LEU A 98 -12.88 22.59 -37.27
C LEU A 98 -12.45 24.06 -37.38
N LYS A 99 -11.71 24.60 -36.39
CA LYS A 99 -11.14 25.95 -36.45
C LYS A 99 -10.12 26.11 -37.56
N ILE A 100 -9.27 25.09 -37.82
CA ILE A 100 -8.32 25.11 -38.95
C ILE A 100 -9.07 25.17 -40.27
N ILE A 101 -10.08 24.34 -40.49
CA ILE A 101 -10.86 24.32 -41.72
C ILE A 101 -11.53 25.68 -41.94
N LEU A 102 -12.17 26.23 -40.90
CA LEU A 102 -12.85 27.53 -41.01
C LEU A 102 -11.85 28.67 -41.31
N ALA A 103 -10.68 28.68 -40.62
CA ALA A 103 -9.66 29.66 -40.86
C ALA A 103 -9.09 29.57 -42.26
N CYS A 104 -8.80 28.37 -42.77
CA CYS A 104 -8.35 28.14 -44.13
C CYS A 104 -9.38 28.59 -45.18
N PHE A 105 -10.66 28.31 -44.94
CA PHE A 105 -11.76 28.76 -45.80
C PHE A 105 -11.84 30.29 -45.88
N ILE A 106 -11.73 30.99 -44.74
CA ILE A 106 -11.75 32.46 -44.70
C ILE A 106 -10.55 33.04 -45.41
N VAL A 107 -9.36 32.45 -45.23
CA VAL A 107 -8.13 32.88 -45.89
C VAL A 107 -8.27 32.72 -47.40
N ASP A 108 -8.79 31.59 -47.86
CA ASP A 108 -8.92 31.30 -49.27
C ASP A 108 -9.98 32.19 -49.93
N ALA A 109 -11.16 32.33 -49.35
CA ALA A 109 -12.23 33.20 -49.82
C ALA A 109 -11.80 34.68 -49.84
N GLY A 110 -11.11 35.14 -48.77
CA GLY A 110 -10.57 36.50 -48.72
C GLY A 110 -9.46 36.75 -49.73
N GLY A 111 -8.61 35.75 -49.95
CA GLY A 111 -7.58 35.80 -51.00
C GLY A 111 -8.19 35.92 -52.40
N TYR A 112 -9.20 35.11 -52.71
CA TYR A 112 -9.93 35.19 -53.95
C TYR A 112 -10.59 36.56 -54.17
N ALA A 113 -11.29 37.07 -53.17
CA ALA A 113 -11.89 38.38 -53.18
C ALA A 113 -10.86 39.52 -53.39
N GLY A 114 -9.70 39.42 -52.68
CA GLY A 114 -8.61 40.39 -52.82
C GLY A 114 -8.02 40.44 -54.21
N MET A 115 -7.77 39.27 -54.83
CA MET A 115 -7.28 39.23 -56.22
C MET A 115 -8.30 39.80 -57.18
N HIS A 116 -9.58 39.54 -56.97
CA HIS A 116 -10.66 40.10 -57.82
C HIS A 116 -10.73 41.62 -57.69
N LEU A 117 -10.64 42.16 -56.47
CA LEU A 117 -10.60 43.61 -56.21
C LEU A 117 -9.41 44.31 -56.84
N MET A 118 -8.27 43.64 -56.95
CA MET A 118 -7.04 44.15 -57.59
C MET A 118 -7.03 43.90 -59.10
N HIS A 119 -8.09 43.39 -59.69
CA HIS A 119 -8.23 43.03 -61.09
C HIS A 119 -7.15 42.05 -61.59
N LEU A 120 -6.64 41.17 -60.68
CA LEU A 120 -5.68 40.13 -60.98
C LEU A 120 -6.42 38.86 -61.39
N GLY A 121 -6.33 38.48 -62.66
CA GLY A 121 -6.95 37.28 -63.22
C GLY A 121 -6.34 36.00 -62.60
N ILE A 122 -7.17 35.03 -62.22
CA ILE A 122 -6.77 33.67 -61.82
C ILE A 122 -7.78 32.64 -62.37
N PRO A 123 -7.37 31.39 -62.60
CA PRO A 123 -8.28 30.33 -63.02
C PRO A 123 -9.35 30.05 -61.96
N ARG A 124 -10.60 29.78 -62.40
CA ARG A 124 -11.73 29.53 -61.49
C ARG A 124 -11.54 28.32 -60.58
N SER A 125 -10.73 27.34 -60.97
CA SER A 125 -10.43 26.14 -60.17
C SER A 125 -9.38 26.39 -59.08
N HIS A 126 -8.59 27.48 -59.20
CA HIS A 126 -7.50 27.78 -58.29
C HIS A 126 -7.97 27.91 -56.82
N PRO A 127 -9.04 28.68 -56.45
CA PRO A 127 -9.45 28.78 -55.07
C PRO A 127 -9.81 27.42 -54.45
N VAL A 128 -10.54 26.58 -55.18
CA VAL A 128 -10.93 25.25 -54.70
C VAL A 128 -9.72 24.38 -54.39
N LEU A 129 -8.76 24.32 -55.32
CA LEU A 129 -7.53 23.54 -55.14
C LEU A 129 -6.65 24.11 -54.02
N ASN A 130 -6.52 25.45 -53.96
CA ASN A 130 -5.76 26.12 -52.92
C ASN A 130 -6.34 25.86 -51.52
N GLY A 131 -7.66 25.97 -51.35
CA GLY A 131 -8.32 25.67 -50.09
C GLY A 131 -8.07 24.23 -49.60
N ILE A 132 -8.13 23.25 -50.53
CA ILE A 132 -7.85 21.85 -50.22
C ILE A 132 -6.40 21.66 -49.77
N PHE A 133 -5.43 22.18 -50.55
CA PHE A 133 -4.02 22.07 -50.20
C PHE A 133 -3.70 22.79 -48.89
N LEU A 134 -4.26 23.96 -48.65
CA LEU A 134 -4.10 24.72 -47.43
C LEU A 134 -4.54 23.94 -46.21
N VAL A 135 -5.74 23.34 -46.24
CA VAL A 135 -6.26 22.51 -45.14
C VAL A 135 -5.36 21.31 -44.91
N ILE A 136 -4.96 20.57 -45.95
CA ILE A 136 -4.12 19.38 -45.83
C ILE A 136 -2.76 19.74 -45.23
N MET A 137 -2.08 20.77 -45.76
CA MET A 137 -0.72 21.13 -45.35
C MET A 137 -0.70 21.72 -43.94
N ILE A 138 -1.61 22.63 -43.59
CA ILE A 138 -1.71 23.23 -42.25
C ILE A 138 -2.03 22.13 -41.21
N THR A 139 -2.99 21.24 -41.49
CA THR A 139 -3.32 20.12 -40.64
C THR A 139 -2.13 19.17 -40.50
N GLY A 140 -1.46 18.82 -41.60
CA GLY A 140 -0.31 17.94 -41.63
C GLY A 140 0.84 18.44 -40.74
N VAL A 141 1.20 19.71 -40.82
CA VAL A 141 2.25 20.30 -39.97
C VAL A 141 1.84 20.33 -38.51
N ARG A 142 0.59 20.66 -38.21
CA ARG A 142 0.07 20.69 -36.83
C ARG A 142 0.05 19.29 -36.19
N PHE A 143 -0.34 18.25 -36.92
CA PHE A 143 -0.44 16.89 -36.41
C PHE A 143 0.88 16.12 -36.47
N SER A 144 1.82 16.47 -37.35
CA SER A 144 3.14 15.81 -37.44
C SER A 144 3.94 15.90 -36.15
N TYR A 145 3.88 17.03 -35.43
CA TYR A 145 4.52 17.22 -34.14
C TYR A 145 3.96 16.25 -33.09
N ARG A 146 2.65 16.00 -33.09
CA ARG A 146 1.99 15.03 -32.19
C ARG A 146 2.44 13.62 -32.52
N PHE A 147 2.48 13.25 -33.78
CA PHE A 147 2.90 11.92 -34.24
C PHE A 147 4.37 11.65 -33.91
N MET A 148 5.28 12.59 -34.16
CA MET A 148 6.70 12.46 -33.82
C MET A 148 6.92 12.32 -32.29
N ARG A 149 6.15 13.04 -31.47
CA ARG A 149 6.27 12.94 -30.01
C ARG A 149 5.74 11.59 -29.50
N GLN A 150 4.67 11.08 -30.08
CA GLN A 150 4.12 9.78 -29.74
C GLN A 150 5.07 8.65 -30.15
N TYR A 151 5.71 8.77 -31.30
CA TYR A 151 6.71 7.82 -31.79
C TYR A 151 8.00 7.81 -30.96
N ARG A 152 8.48 8.98 -30.55
CA ARG A 152 9.66 9.08 -29.65
C ARG A 152 9.42 8.53 -28.26
N ARG A 153 8.18 8.58 -27.75
CA ARG A 153 7.82 7.95 -26.47
C ARG A 153 7.84 6.43 -26.51
N ALA A 154 7.56 5.84 -27.66
CA ALA A 154 7.57 4.38 -27.81
C ALA A 154 8.96 3.75 -27.68
N ASN A 155 10.03 4.54 -27.75
CA ASN A 155 11.43 4.08 -27.79
C ASN A 155 12.26 4.39 -26.53
N ASN A 156 11.67 4.99 -25.49
CA ASN A 156 12.36 5.08 -24.20
C ASN A 156 12.18 3.76 -23.45
N SER A 157 13.17 3.35 -22.66
CA SER A 157 13.19 2.15 -21.81
C SER A 157 12.03 2.16 -20.81
N CYS A 158 10.84 1.81 -21.27
CA CYS A 158 9.65 1.65 -20.45
C CYS A 158 9.61 0.22 -19.95
N ARG A 159 9.30 0.00 -18.65
CA ARG A 159 9.04 -1.32 -18.10
C ARG A 159 7.84 -1.96 -18.81
N ARG A 160 8.03 -3.17 -19.28
CA ARG A 160 6.97 -3.92 -19.97
C ARG A 160 6.03 -4.52 -18.91
N THR A 161 4.79 -4.08 -18.92
CA THR A 161 3.81 -4.41 -17.88
C THR A 161 2.71 -5.32 -18.43
N MET A 162 2.38 -6.36 -17.69
CA MET A 162 1.20 -7.20 -17.87
C MET A 162 0.15 -6.85 -16.81
N ILE A 163 -1.11 -6.73 -17.20
CA ILE A 163 -2.21 -6.55 -16.25
C ILE A 163 -3.03 -7.85 -16.19
N ILE A 164 -3.27 -8.34 -14.98
CA ILE A 164 -4.14 -9.49 -14.71
C ILE A 164 -5.52 -8.97 -14.28
N GLY A 165 -6.54 -9.41 -15.02
CA GLY A 165 -7.90 -8.88 -15.01
C GLY A 165 -8.12 -7.97 -16.22
N ALA A 166 -9.22 -8.18 -16.96
CA ALA A 166 -9.65 -7.41 -18.12
C ALA A 166 -11.06 -6.82 -17.89
N GLY A 167 -11.29 -6.29 -16.68
CA GLY A 167 -12.52 -5.65 -16.26
C GLY A 167 -12.41 -4.12 -16.21
N GLN A 168 -13.35 -3.48 -15.50
CA GLN A 168 -13.37 -2.02 -15.34
C GLN A 168 -12.08 -1.48 -14.70
N ALA A 169 -11.57 -2.14 -13.66
CA ALA A 169 -10.35 -1.72 -12.97
C ALA A 169 -9.13 -1.69 -13.91
N ALA A 170 -8.99 -2.70 -14.77
CA ALA A 170 -7.93 -2.73 -15.79
C ALA A 170 -8.12 -1.61 -16.83
N THR A 171 -9.37 -1.34 -17.24
CA THR A 171 -9.67 -0.26 -18.20
C THR A 171 -9.29 1.10 -17.65
N VAL A 172 -9.57 1.35 -16.37
CA VAL A 172 -9.21 2.60 -15.69
C VAL A 172 -7.69 2.71 -15.58
N ALA A 173 -7.00 1.66 -15.12
CA ALA A 173 -5.55 1.62 -15.07
C ALA A 173 -4.89 1.88 -16.44
N LEU A 174 -5.40 1.28 -17.51
CA LEU A 174 -4.94 1.50 -18.88
C LEU A 174 -5.11 2.95 -19.34
N ARG A 175 -6.23 3.60 -19.02
CA ARG A 175 -6.46 5.02 -19.34
C ARG A 175 -5.43 5.91 -18.64
N GLU A 176 -5.19 5.66 -17.36
CA GLU A 176 -4.24 6.40 -16.56
C GLU A 176 -2.79 6.23 -17.03
N PHE A 177 -2.36 4.98 -17.33
CA PHE A 177 -1.03 4.73 -17.91
C PHE A 177 -0.82 5.45 -19.24
N ARG A 178 -1.88 5.62 -20.02
CA ARG A 178 -1.83 6.38 -21.29
C ARG A 178 -1.82 7.88 -21.07
N ALA A 179 -2.58 8.37 -20.10
CA ALA A 179 -2.69 9.80 -19.78
C ALA A 179 -1.43 10.34 -19.08
N SER A 180 -0.79 9.52 -18.24
CA SER A 180 0.39 9.90 -17.49
C SER A 180 1.60 10.14 -18.40
N THR A 181 2.08 11.36 -18.39
CA THR A 181 3.27 11.77 -19.15
C THR A 181 4.57 11.26 -18.54
N HIS A 182 4.54 10.78 -17.30
CA HIS A 182 5.70 10.34 -16.51
C HIS A 182 5.67 8.83 -16.18
N SER A 183 4.72 8.09 -16.75
CA SER A 183 4.67 6.64 -16.54
C SER A 183 5.85 5.97 -17.26
N GLU A 184 6.71 5.32 -16.49
CA GLU A 184 7.78 4.46 -17.01
C GLU A 184 7.24 3.09 -17.48
N ASN A 185 5.93 2.83 -17.37
CA ASN A 185 5.31 1.55 -17.63
C ASN A 185 4.59 1.54 -18.99
N LYS A 186 4.80 0.47 -19.77
CA LYS A 186 4.11 0.19 -21.03
C LYS A 186 3.34 -1.12 -20.89
N VAL A 187 2.00 -1.04 -20.83
CA VAL A 187 1.17 -2.24 -20.80
C VAL A 187 1.19 -2.92 -22.17
N VAL A 188 1.63 -4.18 -22.22
CA VAL A 188 1.83 -4.93 -23.47
C VAL A 188 0.82 -6.04 -23.69
N CYS A 189 0.24 -6.60 -22.60
CA CYS A 189 -0.80 -7.62 -22.67
C CYS A 189 -1.68 -7.61 -21.43
N LEU A 190 -2.86 -8.25 -21.55
CA LEU A 190 -3.81 -8.51 -20.49
C LEU A 190 -4.03 -10.02 -20.35
N ILE A 191 -4.32 -10.46 -19.13
CA ILE A 191 -4.73 -11.83 -18.79
C ILE A 191 -6.11 -11.75 -18.13
N ASP A 192 -7.04 -12.65 -18.51
CA ASP A 192 -8.35 -12.77 -17.86
C ASP A 192 -8.84 -14.22 -18.02
N ASP A 193 -9.41 -14.79 -16.96
CA ASP A 193 -9.92 -16.17 -16.98
C ASP A 193 -11.22 -16.33 -17.78
N ASP A 194 -11.91 -15.23 -18.07
CA ASP A 194 -13.09 -15.22 -18.92
C ASP A 194 -12.69 -15.45 -20.39
N LYS A 195 -12.92 -16.68 -20.87
CA LYS A 195 -12.59 -17.09 -22.24
C LYS A 195 -13.24 -16.22 -23.31
N SER A 196 -14.38 -15.58 -23.02
CA SER A 196 -15.08 -14.72 -23.97
C SER A 196 -14.26 -13.48 -24.35
N LYS A 197 -13.33 -13.06 -23.51
CA LYS A 197 -12.46 -11.90 -23.72
C LYS A 197 -11.16 -12.23 -24.45
N TRP A 198 -10.81 -13.51 -24.59
CA TRP A 198 -9.56 -13.91 -25.19
C TRP A 198 -9.45 -13.47 -26.65
N GLY A 199 -8.30 -12.94 -27.00
CA GLY A 199 -8.07 -12.38 -28.35
C GLY A 199 -8.63 -11.00 -28.58
N GLN A 200 -9.50 -10.48 -27.70
CA GLN A 200 -10.06 -9.13 -27.79
C GLN A 200 -9.04 -8.06 -27.36
N TYR A 201 -9.33 -6.82 -27.71
CA TYR A 201 -8.50 -5.66 -27.39
C TYR A 201 -9.25 -4.68 -26.48
N ILE A 202 -8.63 -4.31 -25.36
CA ILE A 202 -9.11 -3.24 -24.48
C ILE A 202 -8.16 -2.07 -24.61
N LEU A 203 -8.68 -0.94 -25.10
CA LEU A 203 -7.85 0.24 -25.39
C LEU A 203 -6.56 -0.14 -26.16
N GLY A 204 -6.67 -0.99 -27.20
CA GLY A 204 -5.55 -1.42 -28.06
C GLY A 204 -4.51 -2.33 -27.40
N VAL A 205 -4.79 -2.90 -26.20
CA VAL A 205 -3.98 -3.94 -25.56
C VAL A 205 -4.74 -5.25 -25.63
N LYS A 206 -4.06 -6.32 -26.09
CA LYS A 206 -4.68 -7.63 -26.32
C LYS A 206 -4.83 -8.44 -25.05
N VAL A 207 -5.97 -9.10 -24.87
CA VAL A 207 -6.15 -10.18 -23.88
C VAL A 207 -5.59 -11.46 -24.48
N VAL A 208 -4.50 -11.97 -23.90
CA VAL A 208 -3.72 -13.05 -24.52
C VAL A 208 -4.08 -14.44 -24.03
N GLY A 209 -4.80 -14.57 -22.90
CA GLY A 209 -5.22 -15.84 -22.34
C GLY A 209 -5.67 -15.72 -20.89
N GLY A 210 -5.75 -16.85 -20.18
CA GLY A 210 -6.12 -16.95 -18.76
C GLY A 210 -4.92 -17.13 -17.83
N ARG A 211 -5.18 -17.46 -16.54
CA ARG A 211 -4.14 -17.64 -15.51
C ARG A 211 -3.08 -18.67 -15.89
N GLY A 212 -3.43 -19.73 -16.63
CA GLY A 212 -2.49 -20.75 -17.10
C GLY A 212 -1.47 -20.24 -18.11
N ASP A 213 -1.75 -19.11 -18.77
CA ASP A 213 -0.88 -18.53 -19.80
C ASP A 213 0.10 -17.49 -19.24
N ILE A 214 0.04 -17.16 -17.92
CA ILE A 214 0.86 -16.11 -17.28
C ILE A 214 2.34 -16.36 -17.53
N LEU A 215 2.87 -17.54 -17.22
CA LEU A 215 4.30 -17.87 -17.37
C LEU A 215 4.75 -17.79 -18.84
N GLY A 216 3.91 -18.25 -19.76
CA GLY A 216 4.15 -18.18 -21.20
C GLY A 216 4.14 -16.74 -21.71
N ALA A 217 3.20 -15.92 -21.24
CA ALA A 217 3.08 -14.53 -21.60
C ALA A 217 4.26 -13.70 -21.06
N VAL A 218 4.72 -13.96 -19.84
CA VAL A 218 5.91 -13.31 -19.26
C VAL A 218 7.12 -13.49 -20.16
N LYS A 219 7.41 -14.71 -20.58
CA LYS A 219 8.54 -15.01 -21.47
C LYS A 219 8.36 -14.42 -22.87
N LYS A 220 7.16 -14.59 -23.46
CA LYS A 220 6.87 -14.17 -24.84
C LYS A 220 6.91 -12.64 -25.01
N TYR A 221 6.42 -11.91 -24.02
CA TYR A 221 6.31 -10.46 -24.08
C TYR A 221 7.39 -9.75 -23.27
N ASP A 222 8.35 -10.46 -22.68
CA ASP A 222 9.48 -9.91 -21.90
C ASP A 222 8.95 -8.94 -20.83
N ILE A 223 8.17 -9.48 -19.88
CA ILE A 223 7.46 -8.69 -18.86
C ILE A 223 8.37 -8.41 -17.67
N ASP A 224 8.47 -7.12 -17.29
CA ASP A 224 9.21 -6.66 -16.11
C ASP A 224 8.31 -6.53 -14.87
N GLU A 225 7.01 -6.24 -15.10
CA GLU A 225 6.07 -5.92 -14.02
C GLU A 225 4.68 -6.51 -14.29
N ILE A 226 4.09 -7.09 -13.27
CA ILE A 226 2.72 -7.61 -13.28
C ILE A 226 1.86 -6.77 -12.34
N ILE A 227 0.72 -6.28 -12.84
CA ILE A 227 -0.26 -5.54 -12.03
C ILE A 227 -1.54 -6.35 -11.95
N MET A 228 -1.94 -6.73 -10.73
CA MET A 228 -3.20 -7.40 -10.48
C MET A 228 -4.33 -6.37 -10.36
N ALA A 229 -5.20 -6.31 -11.37
CA ALA A 229 -6.32 -5.38 -11.48
C ALA A 229 -7.67 -6.08 -11.26
N MET A 230 -7.79 -6.86 -10.19
CA MET A 230 -8.95 -7.68 -9.86
C MET A 230 -9.46 -7.40 -8.43
N PRO A 231 -9.87 -6.18 -8.10
CA PRO A 231 -10.27 -5.81 -6.74
C PRO A 231 -11.52 -6.56 -6.25
N SER A 232 -12.40 -7.00 -7.14
CA SER A 232 -13.62 -7.76 -6.82
C SER A 232 -13.42 -9.28 -6.77
N ALA A 233 -12.24 -9.80 -7.14
CA ALA A 233 -11.97 -11.22 -7.08
C ALA A 233 -11.86 -11.70 -5.63
N SER A 234 -12.32 -12.94 -5.36
CA SER A 234 -12.15 -13.56 -4.05
C SER A 234 -10.67 -13.66 -3.67
N ILE A 235 -10.39 -13.64 -2.38
CA ILE A 235 -9.02 -13.74 -1.86
C ILE A 235 -8.37 -15.04 -2.32
N ARG A 236 -9.13 -16.14 -2.35
CA ARG A 236 -8.67 -17.43 -2.86
C ARG A 236 -8.18 -17.33 -4.31
N MET A 237 -8.99 -16.72 -5.19
CA MET A 237 -8.61 -16.53 -6.59
C MET A 237 -7.37 -15.65 -6.74
N ARG A 238 -7.27 -14.57 -5.95
CA ARG A 238 -6.08 -13.70 -5.94
C ARG A 238 -4.84 -14.45 -5.46
N SER A 239 -4.96 -15.26 -4.41
CA SER A 239 -3.86 -16.09 -3.89
C SER A 239 -3.39 -17.12 -4.92
N GLU A 240 -4.31 -17.82 -5.60
CA GLU A 240 -3.97 -18.79 -6.66
C GLU A 240 -3.20 -18.12 -7.82
N ILE A 241 -3.60 -16.92 -8.22
CA ILE A 241 -2.90 -16.17 -9.27
C ILE A 241 -1.53 -15.67 -8.78
N LEU A 242 -1.44 -15.17 -7.55
CA LEU A 242 -0.18 -14.77 -6.95
C LEU A 242 0.79 -15.94 -6.81
N ASP A 243 0.28 -17.15 -6.52
CA ASP A 243 1.10 -18.36 -6.47
C ASP A 243 1.74 -18.69 -7.83
N ILE A 244 1.03 -18.47 -8.93
CA ILE A 244 1.60 -18.58 -10.27
C ILE A 244 2.61 -17.45 -10.55
N CYS A 245 2.30 -16.23 -10.14
CA CYS A 245 3.17 -15.08 -10.37
C CYS A 245 4.49 -15.13 -9.59
N LYS A 246 4.55 -15.83 -8.46
CA LYS A 246 5.80 -16.05 -7.69
C LYS A 246 6.91 -16.73 -8.50
N ASP A 247 6.53 -17.55 -9.48
CA ASP A 247 7.48 -18.27 -10.33
C ASP A 247 7.99 -17.41 -11.50
N THR A 248 7.65 -16.11 -11.51
CA THR A 248 8.12 -15.15 -12.50
C THR A 248 9.17 -14.20 -11.87
N PRO A 249 10.12 -13.68 -12.65
CA PRO A 249 11.07 -12.66 -12.19
C PRO A 249 10.46 -11.25 -12.14
N CYS A 250 9.15 -11.13 -12.32
CA CYS A 250 8.46 -9.85 -12.45
C CYS A 250 8.18 -9.19 -11.08
N ARG A 251 8.21 -7.87 -11.04
CA ARG A 251 7.70 -7.12 -9.88
C ARG A 251 6.18 -7.23 -9.83
N LEU A 252 5.65 -7.54 -8.66
CA LEU A 252 4.22 -7.72 -8.47
C LEU A 252 3.59 -6.50 -7.79
N LYS A 253 2.56 -5.95 -8.42
CA LYS A 253 1.76 -4.83 -7.89
C LYS A 253 0.28 -5.17 -7.90
N THR A 254 -0.49 -4.51 -7.06
CA THR A 254 -1.94 -4.67 -6.97
C THR A 254 -2.66 -3.33 -6.92
N LEU A 255 -3.90 -3.31 -7.43
CA LEU A 255 -4.82 -2.19 -7.25
C LEU A 255 -5.59 -2.37 -5.93
N PRO A 256 -5.78 -1.30 -5.13
CA PRO A 256 -6.59 -1.36 -3.91
C PRO A 256 -8.07 -1.65 -4.19
N GLY A 257 -8.81 -2.08 -3.15
CA GLY A 257 -10.18 -2.59 -3.25
C GLY A 257 -11.23 -1.58 -3.76
N ILE A 258 -12.42 -2.12 -4.14
CA ILE A 258 -13.52 -1.43 -4.83
C ILE A 258 -14.06 -0.18 -4.09
N PHE A 259 -14.06 -0.15 -2.75
CA PHE A 259 -14.57 1.00 -1.99
C PHE A 259 -13.80 2.30 -2.23
N GLN A 260 -12.53 2.21 -2.62
CA GLN A 260 -11.73 3.37 -3.02
C GLN A 260 -11.88 3.74 -4.50
N LEU A 261 -12.49 2.84 -5.29
CA LEU A 261 -12.81 3.05 -6.70
C LEU A 261 -14.16 3.78 -6.91
N ALA A 262 -15.08 3.68 -5.94
CA ALA A 262 -16.44 4.24 -6.04
C ALA A 262 -16.46 5.78 -6.12
N ASN A 263 -15.42 6.45 -5.64
CA ASN A 263 -15.28 7.91 -5.68
C ASN A 263 -14.59 8.43 -6.96
N GLY A 264 -14.42 7.60 -8.00
CA GLY A 264 -13.88 8.05 -9.30
C GLY A 264 -12.37 8.33 -9.32
N GLU A 265 -11.66 8.11 -8.23
CA GLU A 265 -10.24 8.44 -8.07
C GLU A 265 -9.35 7.18 -8.13
N VAL A 266 -9.27 6.54 -9.28
CA VAL A 266 -8.16 5.60 -9.54
C VAL A 266 -6.97 6.41 -10.04
N SER A 267 -6.05 6.75 -9.16
CA SER A 267 -4.75 7.32 -9.53
C SER A 267 -3.69 6.22 -9.60
N ILE A 268 -2.76 6.31 -10.54
CA ILE A 268 -1.55 5.46 -10.58
C ILE A 268 -0.80 5.48 -9.25
N ASN A 269 -0.89 6.57 -8.49
CA ASN A 269 -0.31 6.71 -7.16
C ASN A 269 -0.91 5.74 -6.11
N LYS A 270 -2.05 5.09 -6.40
CA LYS A 270 -2.67 4.08 -5.53
C LYS A 270 -2.25 2.63 -5.87
N ILE A 271 -1.49 2.42 -6.95
CA ILE A 271 -0.91 1.12 -7.27
C ILE A 271 0.20 0.86 -6.26
N ARG A 272 0.02 -0.15 -5.39
CA ARG A 272 0.99 -0.55 -4.38
C ARG A 272 1.67 -1.87 -4.74
N ASN A 273 2.84 -2.10 -4.20
CA ASN A 273 3.45 -3.43 -4.26
C ASN A 273 2.53 -4.45 -3.59
N VAL A 274 2.55 -5.69 -4.07
CA VAL A 274 1.89 -6.81 -3.38
C VAL A 274 2.59 -6.99 -2.05
N GLU A 275 1.83 -6.96 -0.97
CA GLU A 275 2.33 -7.18 0.37
C GLU A 275 2.16 -8.64 0.77
N ILE A 276 2.82 -9.03 1.86
CA ILE A 276 2.81 -10.43 2.31
C ILE A 276 1.41 -10.86 2.75
N GLU A 277 0.60 -9.90 3.21
CA GLU A 277 -0.79 -10.09 3.58
C GLU A 277 -1.64 -10.59 2.40
N ASP A 278 -1.35 -10.09 1.20
CA ASP A 278 -2.03 -10.50 -0.04
C ASP A 278 -1.71 -11.97 -0.41
N LEU A 279 -0.52 -12.47 -0.01
CA LEU A 279 -0.08 -13.85 -0.27
C LEU A 279 -0.65 -14.88 0.69
N LEU A 280 -0.89 -14.49 1.94
CA LEU A 280 -1.34 -15.45 2.96
C LEU A 280 -2.77 -15.95 2.72
N GLY A 281 -3.48 -15.37 1.75
CA GLY A 281 -4.78 -15.85 1.27
C GLY A 281 -5.85 -15.94 2.36
N ARG A 282 -5.64 -15.21 3.46
CA ARG A 282 -6.56 -15.23 4.60
C ARG A 282 -7.68 -14.23 4.35
N GLU A 283 -8.91 -14.69 4.39
CA GLU A 283 -10.07 -13.79 4.33
C GLU A 283 -10.00 -12.83 5.52
N GLN A 284 -10.06 -11.53 5.24
CA GLN A 284 -10.30 -10.57 6.32
C GLN A 284 -11.62 -10.97 6.97
N VAL A 285 -11.53 -11.45 8.20
CA VAL A 285 -12.71 -11.84 8.98
C VAL A 285 -13.56 -10.59 9.14
N ARG A 286 -14.68 -10.56 8.43
CA ARG A 286 -15.72 -9.56 8.70
C ARG A 286 -16.40 -9.98 10.00
N VAL A 287 -15.87 -9.49 11.09
CA VAL A 287 -16.54 -9.64 12.40
C VAL A 287 -17.78 -8.75 12.36
N ASP A 288 -18.94 -9.34 12.62
CA ASP A 288 -20.14 -8.54 12.86
C ASP A 288 -19.91 -7.72 14.14
N LEU A 289 -19.83 -6.42 13.96
CA LEU A 289 -19.45 -5.48 15.02
C LEU A 289 -20.66 -5.02 15.86
N THR A 290 -21.87 -5.48 15.55
CA THR A 290 -23.09 -5.09 16.28
C THR A 290 -23.02 -5.44 17.76
N ASP A 291 -22.48 -6.62 18.11
CA ASP A 291 -22.32 -7.03 19.51
C ASP A 291 -21.29 -6.16 20.26
N ILE A 292 -20.29 -5.63 19.54
CA ILE A 292 -19.24 -4.76 20.10
C ILE A 292 -19.82 -3.39 20.46
N CYS A 293 -20.69 -2.84 19.62
CA CYS A 293 -21.40 -1.59 19.92
C CYS A 293 -22.16 -1.67 21.24
N GLY A 294 -22.72 -2.83 21.57
CA GLY A 294 -23.52 -3.02 22.77
C GLY A 294 -22.74 -2.90 24.09
N TYR A 295 -21.43 -3.25 24.12
CA TYR A 295 -20.68 -3.17 25.36
C TYR A 295 -19.69 -2.00 25.43
N VAL A 296 -19.26 -1.43 24.29
CA VAL A 296 -18.33 -0.30 24.20
C VAL A 296 -19.04 1.05 24.15
N GLY A 297 -20.18 1.12 23.46
CA GLY A 297 -20.91 2.36 23.24
C GLY A 297 -21.28 3.09 24.53
N GLY A 298 -20.99 4.39 24.60
CA GLY A 298 -21.26 5.24 25.76
C GLY A 298 -20.42 4.98 27.01
N ARG A 299 -19.37 4.14 26.95
CA ARG A 299 -18.48 3.78 28.06
C ARG A 299 -17.17 4.56 28.03
N VAL A 300 -16.57 4.70 29.21
CA VAL A 300 -15.21 5.18 29.37
C VAL A 300 -14.25 4.01 29.18
N VAL A 301 -13.40 4.09 28.15
CA VAL A 301 -12.50 3.01 27.74
C VAL A 301 -11.05 3.44 27.91
N LEU A 302 -10.24 2.59 28.56
CA LEU A 302 -8.80 2.76 28.72
C LEU A 302 -8.06 1.72 27.91
N VAL A 303 -7.10 2.16 27.07
CA VAL A 303 -6.16 1.29 26.37
C VAL A 303 -4.75 1.58 26.87
N THR A 304 -4.14 0.63 27.55
CA THR A 304 -2.72 0.73 27.93
C THR A 304 -1.84 0.15 26.83
N GLY A 305 -0.71 0.78 26.57
CA GLY A 305 0.12 0.45 25.40
C GLY A 305 -0.55 0.87 24.09
N GLY A 306 -1.37 1.93 24.12
CA GLY A 306 -2.19 2.38 23.00
C GLY A 306 -1.43 2.94 21.80
N GLY A 307 -0.14 3.29 21.95
CA GLY A 307 0.76 3.62 20.85
C GLY A 307 1.43 2.40 20.18
N GLY A 308 1.30 1.19 20.79
CA GLY A 308 1.83 -0.04 20.21
C GLY A 308 1.02 -0.53 19.01
N SER A 309 1.55 -1.54 18.28
CA SER A 309 0.88 -2.06 17.07
C SER A 309 -0.54 -2.60 17.32
N ILE A 310 -0.75 -3.35 18.42
CA ILE A 310 -2.08 -3.85 18.81
C ILE A 310 -2.91 -2.75 19.47
N GLY A 311 -2.28 -1.96 20.36
CA GLY A 311 -2.99 -0.92 21.11
C GLY A 311 -3.52 0.19 20.19
N SER A 312 -2.77 0.63 19.19
CA SER A 312 -3.22 1.64 18.23
C SER A 312 -4.40 1.16 17.40
N GLU A 313 -4.38 -0.10 16.99
CA GLU A 313 -5.50 -0.69 16.25
C GLU A 313 -6.73 -0.90 17.15
N LEU A 314 -6.54 -1.29 18.42
CA LEU A 314 -7.62 -1.27 19.40
C LEU A 314 -8.25 0.12 19.51
N CYS A 315 -7.43 1.17 19.59
CA CYS A 315 -7.93 2.54 19.64
C CYS A 315 -8.71 2.93 18.38
N ARG A 316 -8.26 2.54 17.18
CA ARG A 316 -8.98 2.78 15.92
C ARG A 316 -10.34 2.12 15.88
N GLN A 317 -10.38 0.84 16.20
CA GLN A 317 -11.64 0.09 16.16
C GLN A 317 -12.59 0.53 17.28
N LEU A 318 -12.10 0.76 18.50
CA LEU A 318 -12.91 1.27 19.60
C LEU A 318 -13.50 2.65 19.30
N ALA A 319 -12.74 3.56 18.68
CA ALA A 319 -13.22 4.88 18.30
C ALA A 319 -14.44 4.82 17.35
N ALA A 320 -14.49 3.82 16.47
CA ALA A 320 -15.61 3.62 15.56
C ALA A 320 -16.91 3.15 16.26
N HIS A 321 -16.85 2.72 17.52
CA HIS A 321 -17.99 2.23 18.31
C HIS A 321 -18.56 3.25 19.31
N ASN A 322 -18.27 4.54 19.11
CA ASN A 322 -18.81 5.66 19.89
C ASN A 322 -18.67 5.48 21.42
N PRO A 323 -17.45 5.24 21.96
CA PRO A 323 -17.24 5.29 23.38
C PRO A 323 -17.54 6.70 23.91
N LYS A 324 -17.95 6.81 25.19
CA LYS A 324 -18.12 8.11 25.84
C LYS A 324 -16.79 8.87 25.89
N MET A 325 -15.71 8.14 26.21
CA MET A 325 -14.35 8.67 26.27
C MET A 325 -13.37 7.55 25.94
N LEU A 326 -12.36 7.82 25.13
CA LEU A 326 -11.24 6.92 24.88
C LEU A 326 -9.96 7.47 25.49
N ILE A 327 -9.33 6.68 26.37
CA ILE A 327 -8.11 7.05 27.07
C ILE A 327 -6.98 6.18 26.54
N ILE A 328 -5.95 6.80 26.01
CA ILE A 328 -4.70 6.17 25.58
C ILE A 328 -3.66 6.38 26.67
N PHE A 329 -3.09 5.30 27.20
CA PHE A 329 -2.03 5.35 28.19
C PHE A 329 -0.81 4.61 27.67
N ASP A 330 0.27 5.32 27.39
CA ASP A 330 1.50 4.76 26.81
C ASP A 330 2.75 5.39 27.44
N ILE A 331 3.86 4.66 27.44
CA ILE A 331 5.15 5.18 27.89
C ILE A 331 5.85 5.93 26.76
N TYR A 332 5.58 5.61 25.49
CA TYR A 332 6.26 6.17 24.33
C TYR A 332 5.44 7.28 23.66
N GLU A 333 5.85 8.53 23.87
CA GLU A 333 5.11 9.72 23.46
C GLU A 333 4.88 9.82 21.96
N ASN A 334 5.89 9.47 21.14
CA ASN A 334 5.78 9.68 19.68
C ASN A 334 4.65 8.83 19.08
N ASN A 335 4.61 7.53 19.41
CA ASN A 335 3.55 6.67 18.91
C ASN A 335 2.17 7.06 19.47
N ALA A 336 2.12 7.53 20.73
CA ALA A 336 0.89 8.03 21.35
C ALA A 336 0.41 9.31 20.65
N TYR A 337 1.33 10.18 20.25
CA TYR A 337 1.03 11.38 19.49
C TYR A 337 0.52 11.06 18.08
N ASP A 338 1.16 10.12 17.38
CA ASP A 338 0.76 9.73 16.02
C ASP A 338 -0.68 9.23 15.99
N ILE A 339 -1.04 8.30 16.88
CA ILE A 339 -2.41 7.77 16.95
C ILE A 339 -3.41 8.84 17.42
N GLN A 340 -2.99 9.80 18.28
CA GLN A 340 -3.84 10.92 18.65
C GLN A 340 -4.21 11.78 17.45
N GLN A 341 -3.23 12.15 16.60
CA GLN A 341 -3.49 12.96 15.41
C GLN A 341 -4.41 12.25 14.43
N GLU A 342 -4.17 10.96 14.22
CA GLU A 342 -5.00 10.12 13.34
C GLU A 342 -6.46 10.07 13.82
N LEU A 343 -6.68 9.76 15.11
CA LEU A 343 -8.02 9.64 15.68
C LEU A 343 -8.78 10.96 15.73
N ARG A 344 -8.09 12.09 16.03
CA ARG A 344 -8.72 13.41 16.00
C ARG A 344 -9.17 13.82 14.60
N ALA A 345 -8.40 13.43 13.57
CA ALA A 345 -8.77 13.69 12.18
C ALA A 345 -9.94 12.80 11.71
N ALA A 346 -9.97 11.53 12.12
CA ALA A 346 -10.99 10.56 11.72
C ALA A 346 -12.30 10.67 12.53
N HIS A 347 -12.21 11.04 13.81
CA HIS A 347 -13.31 11.09 14.78
C HIS A 347 -13.29 12.41 15.58
N PRO A 348 -13.64 13.56 14.96
CA PRO A 348 -13.56 14.89 15.61
C PRO A 348 -14.42 15.00 16.88
N GLU A 349 -15.53 14.25 16.96
CA GLU A 349 -16.47 14.28 18.08
C GLU A 349 -16.06 13.37 19.26
N LEU A 350 -15.00 12.56 19.07
CA LEU A 350 -14.54 11.63 20.11
C LEU A 350 -13.86 12.39 21.27
N GLU A 351 -14.32 12.19 22.49
CA GLU A 351 -13.60 12.63 23.69
C GLU A 351 -12.36 11.74 23.88
N LEU A 352 -11.23 12.21 23.35
CA LEU A 352 -9.95 11.51 23.32
C LEU A 352 -8.96 12.11 24.30
N ILE A 353 -8.51 11.31 25.26
CA ILE A 353 -7.48 11.66 26.24
C ILE A 353 -6.23 10.82 25.98
N VAL A 354 -5.08 11.47 25.86
CA VAL A 354 -3.78 10.78 25.71
C VAL A 354 -2.90 11.13 26.91
N LEU A 355 -2.44 10.09 27.59
CA LEU A 355 -1.65 10.20 28.81
C LEU A 355 -0.33 9.44 28.64
N ILE A 356 0.77 10.12 28.97
CA ILE A 356 2.09 9.49 29.00
C ILE A 356 2.38 9.01 30.40
N GLY A 357 2.80 7.74 30.48
CA GLY A 357 3.13 7.09 31.75
C GLY A 357 3.44 5.61 31.59
N SER A 358 4.06 5.03 32.59
CA SER A 358 4.40 3.62 32.66
C SER A 358 3.41 2.85 33.52
N VAL A 359 2.96 1.67 33.07
CA VAL A 359 2.17 0.72 33.87
C VAL A 359 2.94 0.21 35.11
N ARG A 360 4.25 0.36 35.12
CA ARG A 360 5.12 0.03 36.27
C ARG A 360 4.91 0.97 37.45
N ASP A 361 4.48 2.22 37.17
CA ASP A 361 4.22 3.23 38.17
C ASP A 361 2.81 3.05 38.76
N LYS A 362 2.76 2.40 39.91
CA LYS A 362 1.51 2.10 40.62
C LYS A 362 0.71 3.36 40.94
N GLN A 363 1.38 4.45 41.37
CA GLN A 363 0.68 5.68 41.72
C GLN A 363 0.08 6.35 40.50
N ARG A 364 0.85 6.44 39.39
CA ARG A 364 0.37 7.00 38.15
C ARG A 364 -0.83 6.24 37.58
N VAL A 365 -0.80 4.92 37.63
CA VAL A 365 -1.94 4.07 37.22
C VAL A 365 -3.16 4.37 38.09
N ARG A 366 -3.02 4.41 39.42
CA ARG A 366 -4.14 4.73 40.34
C ARG A 366 -4.70 6.13 40.09
N ASP A 367 -3.86 7.14 39.84
CA ASP A 367 -4.31 8.51 39.52
C ASP A 367 -5.18 8.54 38.27
N VAL A 368 -4.78 7.79 37.21
CA VAL A 368 -5.57 7.67 35.99
C VAL A 368 -6.93 7.04 36.26
N PHE A 369 -6.98 5.92 36.98
CA PHE A 369 -8.23 5.24 37.31
C PHE A 369 -9.12 6.06 38.27
N SER A 370 -8.53 6.72 39.23
CA SER A 370 -9.25 7.60 40.17
C SER A 370 -9.92 8.77 39.43
N LYS A 371 -9.19 9.40 38.51
CA LYS A 371 -9.67 10.58 37.78
C LYS A 371 -10.72 10.26 36.73
N TYR A 372 -10.47 9.23 35.92
CA TYR A 372 -11.27 8.98 34.71
C TYR A 372 -12.27 7.85 34.87
N ARG A 373 -12.15 6.99 35.91
CA ARG A 373 -13.05 5.86 36.19
C ARG A 373 -13.35 5.01 34.94
N PRO A 374 -12.34 4.41 34.29
CA PRO A 374 -12.58 3.61 33.09
C PRO A 374 -13.44 2.38 33.42
N GLU A 375 -14.51 2.18 32.65
CA GLU A 375 -15.39 1.03 32.78
C GLU A 375 -14.85 -0.21 32.05
N LEU A 376 -14.14 0.03 30.94
CA LEU A 376 -13.52 -1.02 30.15
C LEU A 376 -12.02 -0.75 30.04
N VAL A 377 -11.22 -1.79 30.26
CA VAL A 377 -9.76 -1.71 30.23
C VAL A 377 -9.21 -2.73 29.25
N PHE A 378 -8.49 -2.27 28.24
CA PHE A 378 -7.74 -3.11 27.31
C PHE A 378 -6.25 -2.98 27.61
N HIS A 379 -5.66 -4.04 28.16
CA HIS A 379 -4.27 -4.02 28.60
C HIS A 379 -3.35 -4.64 27.55
N ALA A 380 -2.76 -3.78 26.69
CA ALA A 380 -1.84 -4.18 25.63
C ALA A 380 -0.38 -3.76 25.90
N ALA A 381 -0.09 -3.09 27.02
CA ALA A 381 1.24 -2.69 27.40
C ALA A 381 2.08 -3.90 27.84
N ALA A 382 3.10 -4.27 27.04
CA ALA A 382 4.01 -5.36 27.36
C ALA A 382 5.34 -5.24 26.61
N HIS A 383 6.42 -5.76 27.20
CA HIS A 383 7.66 -6.08 26.49
C HIS A 383 7.51 -7.45 25.81
N LYS A 384 7.73 -7.51 24.48
CA LYS A 384 7.44 -8.70 23.65
C LYS A 384 8.65 -9.36 23.00
N HIS A 385 9.80 -8.68 22.93
CA HIS A 385 10.97 -9.19 22.23
C HIS A 385 11.71 -10.24 23.05
N VAL A 386 11.55 -11.52 22.68
CA VAL A 386 12.12 -12.67 23.41
C VAL A 386 13.62 -12.50 23.66
N PRO A 387 14.51 -12.23 22.66
CA PRO A 387 15.94 -12.14 22.93
C PRO A 387 16.32 -11.02 23.92
N LEU A 388 15.61 -9.88 23.87
CA LEU A 388 15.86 -8.77 24.79
C LEU A 388 15.43 -9.12 26.23
N MET A 389 14.33 -9.85 26.36
CA MET A 389 13.83 -10.26 27.68
C MET A 389 14.63 -11.41 28.27
N GLU A 390 15.28 -12.23 27.47
CA GLU A 390 16.26 -13.19 27.93
C GLU A 390 17.52 -12.50 28.51
N THR A 391 17.95 -11.40 27.91
CA THR A 391 19.07 -10.60 28.41
C THR A 391 18.68 -9.73 29.61
N SER A 392 17.40 -9.34 29.70
CA SER A 392 16.88 -8.42 30.73
C SER A 392 15.63 -8.97 31.40
N PRO A 393 15.71 -10.11 32.13
CA PRO A 393 14.55 -10.78 32.71
C PRO A 393 13.83 -9.92 33.77
N ASN A 394 14.56 -9.09 34.51
CA ASN A 394 13.99 -8.14 35.46
C ASN A 394 13.00 -7.18 34.78
N GLU A 395 13.35 -6.68 33.60
CA GLU A 395 12.51 -5.73 32.89
C GLU A 395 11.24 -6.39 32.36
N ALA A 396 11.31 -7.66 31.92
CA ALA A 396 10.14 -8.44 31.58
C ALA A 396 9.17 -8.56 32.77
N VAL A 397 9.69 -8.91 33.96
CA VAL A 397 8.89 -9.07 35.18
C VAL A 397 8.33 -7.73 35.65
N LYS A 398 9.17 -6.68 35.77
CA LYS A 398 8.71 -5.36 36.21
C LYS A 398 7.62 -4.80 35.32
N ASN A 399 7.76 -4.93 34.01
CA ASN A 399 6.80 -4.37 33.07
C ASN A 399 5.57 -5.26 32.86
N ASN A 400 5.80 -6.53 32.51
CA ASN A 400 4.69 -7.42 32.15
C ASN A 400 3.94 -7.88 33.39
N VAL A 401 4.65 -8.44 34.40
CA VAL A 401 4.01 -9.01 35.58
C VAL A 401 3.48 -7.91 36.50
N PHE A 402 4.36 -7.05 37.03
CA PHE A 402 3.92 -6.02 37.98
C PHE A 402 3.17 -4.88 37.33
N GLY A 403 3.42 -4.58 36.06
CA GLY A 403 2.59 -3.65 35.29
C GLY A 403 1.15 -4.16 35.14
N THR A 404 0.97 -5.44 34.77
CA THR A 404 -0.37 -6.07 34.74
C THR A 404 -1.03 -6.07 36.09
N LEU A 405 -0.30 -6.42 37.14
CA LEU A 405 -0.82 -6.41 38.52
C LEU A 405 -1.30 -5.01 38.95
N ASN A 406 -0.54 -3.96 38.67
CA ASN A 406 -0.92 -2.59 38.98
C ASN A 406 -2.21 -2.16 38.27
N VAL A 407 -2.33 -2.49 36.97
CA VAL A 407 -3.54 -2.18 36.20
C VAL A 407 -4.74 -2.98 36.69
N ALA A 408 -4.56 -4.28 36.96
CA ALA A 408 -5.64 -5.14 37.45
C ALA A 408 -6.14 -4.72 38.82
N LEU A 409 -5.25 -4.44 39.79
CA LEU A 409 -5.64 -3.95 41.12
C LEU A 409 -6.34 -2.59 41.05
N ALA A 410 -5.90 -1.68 40.15
CA ALA A 410 -6.59 -0.41 39.95
C ALA A 410 -7.97 -0.61 39.31
N ALA A 411 -8.13 -1.56 38.39
CA ALA A 411 -9.42 -1.88 37.80
C ALA A 411 -10.42 -2.40 38.84
N ASP A 412 -9.96 -3.25 39.75
CA ASP A 412 -10.78 -3.72 40.89
C ASP A 412 -11.12 -2.59 41.87
N GLU A 413 -10.11 -1.86 42.37
CA GLU A 413 -10.26 -0.77 43.34
C GLU A 413 -11.23 0.32 42.88
N PHE A 414 -11.20 0.65 41.60
CA PHE A 414 -12.02 1.72 41.04
C PHE A 414 -13.27 1.22 40.32
N GLY A 415 -13.57 -0.07 40.39
CA GLY A 415 -14.83 -0.68 39.97
C GLY A 415 -15.00 -0.71 38.46
N ALA A 416 -13.95 -0.99 37.70
CA ALA A 416 -14.06 -1.25 36.27
C ALA A 416 -15.00 -2.44 36.02
N ARG A 417 -15.80 -2.39 34.98
CA ARG A 417 -16.70 -3.49 34.63
C ARG A 417 -15.93 -4.69 34.10
N ARG A 418 -14.95 -4.42 33.21
CA ARG A 418 -14.17 -5.48 32.53
C ARG A 418 -12.75 -5.04 32.24
N MET A 419 -11.81 -5.97 32.48
CA MET A 419 -10.43 -5.84 32.02
C MET A 419 -10.06 -6.99 31.11
N LEU A 420 -9.55 -6.64 29.91
CA LEU A 420 -9.11 -7.59 28.91
C LEU A 420 -7.60 -7.50 28.76
N LEU A 421 -6.90 -8.60 29.02
CA LEU A 421 -5.44 -8.75 28.87
C LEU A 421 -5.10 -9.29 27.49
N ILE A 422 -4.27 -8.59 26.75
CA ILE A 422 -3.64 -9.13 25.53
C ILE A 422 -2.54 -10.11 25.92
N SER A 423 -2.71 -11.39 25.58
CA SER A 423 -1.75 -12.46 25.81
C SER A 423 -1.16 -12.99 24.49
N THR A 424 -0.46 -14.11 24.54
CA THR A 424 0.30 -14.67 23.41
C THR A 424 0.33 -16.20 23.47
N ASP A 425 0.52 -16.83 22.30
CA ASP A 425 0.85 -18.27 22.16
C ASP A 425 2.08 -18.68 22.97
N LYS A 426 3.03 -17.76 23.19
CA LYS A 426 4.29 -18.03 23.93
C LYS A 426 4.08 -18.19 25.45
N ALA A 427 2.88 -17.89 25.96
CA ALA A 427 2.49 -18.19 27.34
C ALA A 427 2.18 -19.69 27.55
N VAL A 428 2.03 -20.46 26.47
CA VAL A 428 1.78 -21.92 26.51
C VAL A 428 3.11 -22.66 26.59
N ARG A 429 3.34 -23.48 27.61
CA ARG A 429 4.62 -24.17 27.86
C ARG A 429 5.83 -23.26 27.56
N PRO A 430 6.00 -22.16 28.29
CA PRO A 430 6.96 -21.14 27.92
C PRO A 430 8.40 -21.67 27.96
N THR A 431 9.19 -21.35 26.93
CA THR A 431 10.63 -21.67 26.82
C THR A 431 11.49 -20.44 27.03
N ASN A 432 10.88 -19.32 27.37
CA ASN A 432 11.55 -18.04 27.54
C ASN A 432 10.85 -17.19 28.62
N VAL A 433 11.60 -16.24 29.18
CA VAL A 433 11.13 -15.36 30.27
C VAL A 433 9.95 -14.49 29.83
N MET A 434 9.93 -14.02 28.57
CA MET A 434 8.82 -13.22 28.06
C MET A 434 7.52 -14.02 28.07
N GLY A 435 7.52 -15.24 27.56
CA GLY A 435 6.37 -16.15 27.59
C GLY A 435 5.94 -16.49 29.00
N ALA A 436 6.90 -16.83 29.87
CA ALA A 436 6.62 -17.11 31.29
C ALA A 436 6.03 -15.89 32.02
N SER A 437 6.54 -14.67 31.74
CA SER A 437 5.95 -13.43 32.30
C SER A 437 4.50 -13.24 31.87
N LYS A 438 4.15 -13.56 30.63
CA LYS A 438 2.76 -13.49 30.13
C LYS A 438 1.87 -14.58 30.77
N ARG A 439 2.42 -15.79 30.99
CA ARG A 439 1.70 -16.83 31.74
C ARG A 439 1.37 -16.36 33.16
N ILE A 440 2.32 -15.73 33.88
CA ILE A 440 2.06 -15.13 35.19
C ILE A 440 0.99 -14.02 35.08
N CYS A 441 0.97 -13.21 34.02
CA CYS A 441 -0.09 -12.22 33.80
C CYS A 441 -1.49 -12.88 33.70
N GLU A 442 -1.60 -14.00 32.99
CA GLU A 442 -2.85 -14.78 32.91
C GLU A 442 -3.27 -15.31 34.29
N MET A 443 -2.34 -15.83 35.11
CA MET A 443 -2.59 -16.26 36.47
C MET A 443 -3.04 -15.09 37.37
N ILE A 444 -2.43 -13.90 37.25
CA ILE A 444 -2.82 -12.69 37.96
C ILE A 444 -4.29 -12.35 37.70
N VAL A 445 -4.67 -12.25 36.42
CA VAL A 445 -6.04 -11.85 36.06
C VAL A 445 -7.08 -12.89 36.48
N GLN A 446 -6.75 -14.19 36.41
CA GLN A 446 -7.61 -15.24 36.89
C GLN A 446 -7.75 -15.21 38.43
N ASN A 447 -6.62 -15.05 39.17
CA ASN A 447 -6.64 -14.98 40.63
C ASN A 447 -7.50 -13.80 41.14
N ILE A 448 -7.33 -12.62 40.56
CA ILE A 448 -8.11 -11.43 40.94
C ILE A 448 -9.58 -11.62 40.57
N ASN A 449 -9.89 -12.24 39.44
CA ASN A 449 -11.27 -12.51 39.03
C ASN A 449 -12.07 -13.32 40.02
N ASN A 450 -11.42 -14.26 40.76
CA ASN A 450 -12.08 -15.11 41.78
C ASN A 450 -12.64 -14.32 42.96
N HIS A 451 -12.11 -13.10 43.19
CA HIS A 451 -12.43 -12.28 44.38
C HIS A 451 -13.00 -10.90 44.02
N SER A 452 -13.11 -10.57 42.71
CA SER A 452 -13.49 -9.26 42.19
C SER A 452 -14.88 -9.29 41.56
N LYS A 453 -15.52 -8.10 41.51
CA LYS A 453 -16.73 -7.86 40.71
C LYS A 453 -16.38 -7.48 39.25
N THR A 454 -15.13 -7.11 38.99
CA THR A 454 -14.62 -6.83 37.63
C THR A 454 -14.41 -8.14 36.89
N GLU A 455 -14.90 -8.23 35.68
CA GLU A 455 -14.71 -9.39 34.80
C GLU A 455 -13.31 -9.33 34.19
N TYR A 456 -12.41 -10.22 34.55
CA TYR A 456 -11.06 -10.32 34.01
C TYR A 456 -10.97 -11.44 32.99
N VAL A 457 -10.43 -11.13 31.83
CA VAL A 457 -10.22 -12.12 30.76
C VAL A 457 -8.90 -11.91 30.06
N ALA A 458 -8.35 -12.97 29.49
CA ALA A 458 -7.16 -12.92 28.65
C ALA A 458 -7.49 -13.40 27.23
N VAL A 459 -6.78 -12.87 26.23
CA VAL A 459 -6.90 -13.32 24.82
C VAL A 459 -5.53 -13.67 24.30
N ARG A 460 -5.34 -14.93 23.91
CA ARG A 460 -4.12 -15.47 23.29
C ARG A 460 -4.24 -15.47 21.78
N PHE A 461 -3.21 -15.03 21.12
CA PHE A 461 -3.02 -15.20 19.68
C PHE A 461 -1.53 -15.26 19.34
N GLY A 462 -1.21 -15.75 18.14
CA GLY A 462 0.16 -15.90 17.65
C GLY A 462 0.74 -14.61 17.10
N ASN A 463 1.59 -14.72 16.06
CA ASN A 463 2.21 -13.53 15.49
C ASN A 463 1.21 -12.73 14.66
N VAL A 464 1.41 -11.40 14.65
CA VAL A 464 0.66 -10.49 13.79
C VAL A 464 1.57 -9.88 12.73
N LEU A 465 1.03 -9.74 11.51
CA LEU A 465 1.75 -9.18 10.37
C LEU A 465 2.01 -7.69 10.56
N GLY A 466 3.16 -7.23 10.08
CA GLY A 466 3.48 -5.79 10.07
C GLY A 466 3.71 -5.14 11.44
N SER A 467 3.74 -5.92 12.54
CA SER A 467 4.02 -5.35 13.87
C SER A 467 5.48 -4.87 13.98
N ASN A 468 5.69 -3.82 14.80
CA ASN A 468 7.02 -3.25 15.04
C ASN A 468 8.02 -4.33 15.49
N GLY A 469 9.19 -4.39 14.82
CA GLY A 469 10.24 -5.36 15.08
C GLY A 469 9.90 -6.81 14.70
N SER A 470 8.86 -7.04 13.87
CA SER A 470 8.53 -8.37 13.36
C SER A 470 9.53 -8.86 12.31
N VAL A 471 9.51 -10.18 12.06
CA VAL A 471 10.35 -10.82 11.05
C VAL A 471 10.14 -10.22 9.65
N ILE A 472 8.91 -9.84 9.31
CA ILE A 472 8.56 -9.21 8.02
C ILE A 472 9.25 -7.86 7.87
N THR A 473 9.20 -7.01 8.89
CA THR A 473 9.87 -5.71 8.89
C THR A 473 11.40 -5.87 8.80
N LEU A 474 11.96 -6.89 9.45
CA LEU A 474 13.37 -7.23 9.35
C LEU A 474 13.75 -7.65 7.93
N PHE A 475 13.01 -8.60 7.34
CA PHE A 475 13.28 -9.08 5.98
C PHE A 475 13.17 -7.96 4.95
N LYS A 476 12.15 -7.11 5.06
CA LYS A 476 12.00 -5.94 4.18
C LYS A 476 13.23 -5.04 4.21
N LYS A 477 13.72 -4.70 5.41
CA LYS A 477 14.94 -3.88 5.57
C LYS A 477 16.19 -4.57 5.04
N GLN A 478 16.30 -5.90 5.18
CA GLN A 478 17.43 -6.66 4.66
C GLN A 478 17.40 -6.73 3.14
N ILE A 479 16.24 -6.95 2.54
CA ILE A 479 16.06 -6.97 1.08
C ILE A 479 16.37 -5.58 0.48
N GLU A 480 15.89 -4.51 1.10
CA GLU A 480 16.17 -3.12 0.67
C GLU A 480 17.68 -2.79 0.68
N LYS A 481 18.44 -3.44 1.57
CA LYS A 481 19.92 -3.29 1.67
C LYS A 481 20.69 -4.22 0.72
N GLY A 482 20.00 -5.08 -0.04
CA GLY A 482 20.64 -6.07 -0.92
C GLY A 482 20.98 -7.39 -0.24
N GLY A 483 20.43 -7.68 0.93
CA GLY A 483 20.62 -8.92 1.68
C GLY A 483 21.85 -8.93 2.61
N PRO A 484 22.24 -10.10 3.15
CA PRO A 484 21.46 -11.35 3.13
C PRO A 484 20.20 -11.28 3.99
N VAL A 485 19.19 -12.12 3.68
CA VAL A 485 18.03 -12.32 4.56
C VAL A 485 18.38 -13.41 5.58
N THR A 486 18.15 -13.11 6.86
CA THR A 486 18.52 -14.03 7.95
C THR A 486 17.32 -14.77 8.51
N VAL A 487 17.33 -16.10 8.43
CA VAL A 487 16.31 -17.00 8.97
C VAL A 487 16.94 -17.83 10.10
N THR A 488 16.24 -17.97 11.23
CA THR A 488 16.82 -18.67 12.39
C THR A 488 16.91 -20.18 12.20
N HIS A 489 15.94 -20.80 11.54
CA HIS A 489 16.00 -22.23 11.21
C HIS A 489 15.16 -22.52 9.97
N ARG A 490 15.59 -23.51 9.16
CA ARG A 490 14.92 -23.85 7.90
C ARG A 490 13.47 -24.32 8.09
N ASP A 491 13.20 -25.04 9.16
CA ASP A 491 11.91 -25.67 9.44
C ASP A 491 11.07 -24.88 10.45
N ILE A 492 11.49 -23.66 10.81
CA ILE A 492 10.74 -22.86 11.75
C ILE A 492 9.41 -22.43 11.15
N ILE A 493 8.34 -22.65 11.89
CA ILE A 493 7.00 -22.26 11.50
C ILE A 493 6.39 -21.27 12.50
N ARG A 494 5.53 -20.40 12.00
CA ARG A 494 4.75 -19.47 12.81
C ARG A 494 3.34 -19.34 12.24
N TYR A 495 2.42 -19.01 13.14
CA TYR A 495 1.08 -18.61 12.74
C TYR A 495 1.02 -17.11 12.57
N PHE A 496 0.28 -16.65 11.56
CA PHE A 496 0.14 -15.23 11.28
C PHE A 496 -1.31 -14.82 11.11
N MET A 497 -1.62 -13.62 11.61
CA MET A 497 -2.90 -12.95 11.47
C MET A 497 -2.65 -11.48 11.15
N THR A 498 -3.56 -10.80 10.47
CA THR A 498 -3.45 -9.35 10.33
C THR A 498 -3.78 -8.64 11.66
N ILE A 499 -3.19 -7.46 11.89
CA ILE A 499 -3.47 -6.70 13.12
C ILE A 499 -4.96 -6.33 13.23
N PRO A 500 -5.62 -5.81 12.17
CA PRO A 500 -7.06 -5.51 12.23
C PRO A 500 -7.92 -6.73 12.55
N GLU A 501 -7.60 -7.90 11.98
CA GLU A 501 -8.29 -9.15 12.26
C GLU A 501 -8.13 -9.58 13.71
N ALA A 502 -6.90 -9.59 14.22
CA ALA A 502 -6.61 -9.95 15.61
C ALA A 502 -7.41 -9.06 16.58
N VAL A 503 -7.39 -7.76 16.34
CA VAL A 503 -8.09 -6.79 17.20
C VAL A 503 -9.61 -6.95 17.11
N ALA A 504 -10.18 -7.16 15.93
CA ALA A 504 -11.61 -7.42 15.78
C ALA A 504 -12.06 -8.66 16.56
N LEU A 505 -11.26 -9.75 16.52
CA LEU A 505 -11.53 -10.95 17.30
C LEU A 505 -11.32 -10.75 18.80
N VAL A 506 -10.34 -9.93 19.22
CA VAL A 506 -10.13 -9.54 20.62
C VAL A 506 -11.34 -8.78 21.14
N LEU A 507 -11.85 -7.81 20.40
CA LEU A 507 -13.05 -7.06 20.79
C LEU A 507 -14.27 -7.97 20.89
N ARG A 508 -14.42 -8.93 19.97
CA ARG A 508 -15.50 -9.90 20.02
C ARG A 508 -15.36 -10.89 21.19
N ALA A 509 -14.15 -11.37 21.47
CA ALA A 509 -13.88 -12.16 22.68
C ALA A 509 -14.28 -11.37 23.94
N GLY A 510 -13.99 -10.07 23.96
CA GLY A 510 -14.46 -9.17 25.00
C GLY A 510 -15.99 -9.12 25.14
N ALA A 511 -16.76 -9.22 24.06
CA ALA A 511 -18.21 -9.28 24.12
C ALA A 511 -18.73 -10.60 24.75
N TYR A 512 -18.03 -11.71 24.52
CA TYR A 512 -18.39 -13.04 25.10
C TYR A 512 -17.95 -13.24 26.55
N ALA A 513 -17.11 -12.34 27.06
CA ALA A 513 -16.51 -12.47 28.38
C ALA A 513 -17.57 -12.50 29.53
N LYS A 514 -17.36 -13.41 30.48
CA LYS A 514 -18.14 -13.54 31.70
C LYS A 514 -17.28 -13.45 32.96
N GLY A 515 -15.95 -13.43 32.79
CA GLY A 515 -14.93 -13.38 33.81
C GLY A 515 -14.22 -14.73 34.02
N GLY A 516 -12.89 -14.68 34.05
CA GLY A 516 -12.00 -15.83 34.25
C GLY A 516 -11.60 -16.58 32.98
N GLU A 517 -12.15 -16.24 31.82
CA GLU A 517 -11.83 -16.97 30.59
C GLU A 517 -10.46 -16.57 30.01
N ILE A 518 -9.81 -17.57 29.43
CA ILE A 518 -8.70 -17.37 28.50
C ILE A 518 -9.20 -17.73 27.10
N PHE A 519 -9.44 -16.71 26.29
CA PHE A 519 -9.80 -16.88 24.90
C PHE A 519 -8.56 -17.18 24.06
N VAL A 520 -8.73 -18.05 23.05
CA VAL A 520 -7.70 -18.43 22.09
C VAL A 520 -8.22 -18.20 20.68
N LEU A 521 -7.51 -17.40 19.90
CA LEU A 521 -7.90 -17.11 18.54
C LEU A 521 -7.38 -18.17 17.57
N ASP A 522 -8.22 -18.57 16.61
CA ASP A 522 -7.80 -19.45 15.52
C ASP A 522 -6.81 -18.70 14.60
N MET A 523 -5.61 -19.20 14.58
CA MET A 523 -4.53 -18.61 13.77
C MET A 523 -4.48 -19.15 12.33
N GLY A 524 -5.37 -20.07 11.97
CA GLY A 524 -5.40 -20.69 10.65
C GLY A 524 -4.20 -21.57 10.38
N LYS A 525 -3.70 -21.56 9.13
CA LYS A 525 -2.60 -22.44 8.70
C LYS A 525 -1.23 -21.91 9.13
N PRO A 526 -0.32 -22.78 9.57
CA PRO A 526 1.06 -22.40 9.88
C PRO A 526 1.84 -22.02 8.62
N VAL A 527 2.77 -21.08 8.75
CA VAL A 527 3.61 -20.59 7.67
C VAL A 527 5.09 -20.85 7.99
N ARG A 528 5.81 -21.47 7.08
CA ARG A 528 7.28 -21.62 7.18
C ARG A 528 7.95 -20.27 6.96
N ILE A 529 8.86 -19.91 7.85
CA ILE A 529 9.56 -18.61 7.77
C ILE A 529 10.51 -18.58 6.56
N ASP A 530 11.08 -19.72 6.16
CA ASP A 530 11.88 -19.83 4.95
C ASP A 530 11.07 -19.52 3.69
N ASP A 531 9.85 -20.09 3.56
CA ASP A 531 8.95 -19.79 2.44
C ASP A 531 8.52 -18.33 2.43
N LEU A 532 8.29 -17.75 3.61
CA LEU A 532 7.99 -16.34 3.78
C LEU A 532 9.14 -15.46 3.26
N ALA A 533 10.40 -15.78 3.64
CA ALA A 533 11.59 -15.06 3.18
C ALA A 533 11.74 -15.13 1.65
N ARG A 534 11.62 -16.33 1.07
CA ARG A 534 11.69 -16.53 -0.39
C ARG A 534 10.61 -15.75 -1.13
N ASN A 535 9.39 -15.78 -0.62
CA ASN A 535 8.28 -15.04 -1.21
C ASN A 535 8.51 -13.52 -1.14
N MET A 536 9.02 -13.00 -0.03
CA MET A 536 9.33 -11.57 0.11
C MET A 536 10.44 -11.12 -0.85
N ILE A 537 11.49 -11.94 -1.03
CA ILE A 537 12.56 -11.66 -1.99
C ILE A 537 11.98 -11.60 -3.42
N ARG A 538 11.15 -12.57 -3.82
CA ARG A 538 10.51 -12.60 -5.14
C ARG A 538 9.57 -11.41 -5.35
N LEU A 539 8.73 -11.09 -4.37
CA LEU A 539 7.85 -9.92 -4.42
C LEU A 539 8.61 -8.60 -4.61
N SER A 540 9.84 -8.55 -4.12
CA SER A 540 10.72 -7.39 -4.30
C SER A 540 11.40 -7.36 -5.67
N GLY A 541 11.16 -8.37 -6.54
CA GLY A 541 11.72 -8.49 -7.88
C GLY A 541 13.15 -9.06 -7.93
N PHE A 542 13.54 -9.82 -6.89
CA PHE A 542 14.82 -10.50 -6.80
C PHE A 542 14.64 -12.03 -6.79
N GLU A 543 15.66 -12.76 -7.20
CA GLU A 543 15.67 -14.21 -7.14
C GLU A 543 16.36 -14.72 -5.88
N PRO A 544 15.68 -15.53 -5.03
CA PRO A 544 16.30 -16.11 -3.83
C PRO A 544 17.54 -16.93 -4.18
N GLU A 545 18.55 -16.86 -3.34
CA GLU A 545 19.86 -17.52 -3.45
C GLU A 545 20.74 -17.04 -4.61
N ARG A 546 20.18 -16.35 -5.59
CA ARG A 546 20.93 -15.79 -6.72
C ARG A 546 21.23 -14.31 -6.51
N ASP A 547 20.19 -13.49 -6.31
CA ASP A 547 20.32 -12.04 -6.13
C ASP A 547 20.43 -11.68 -4.64
N ILE A 548 19.68 -12.39 -3.79
CA ILE A 548 19.67 -12.22 -2.34
C ILE A 548 19.80 -13.58 -1.67
N GLN A 549 20.85 -13.77 -0.89
CA GLN A 549 21.10 -15.00 -0.16
C GLN A 549 20.26 -15.09 1.11
N ILE A 550 19.86 -16.32 1.49
CA ILE A 550 19.20 -16.63 2.76
C ILE A 550 20.24 -17.32 3.66
N VAL A 551 20.51 -16.70 4.81
CA VAL A 551 21.49 -17.22 5.78
C VAL A 551 20.75 -17.75 7.01
N TYR A 552 21.08 -19.00 7.41
CA TYR A 552 20.51 -19.62 8.59
C TYR A 552 21.43 -19.36 9.79
N THR A 553 20.88 -18.66 10.81
CA THR A 553 21.66 -18.17 11.95
C THR A 553 21.63 -19.06 13.19
N GLY A 554 20.82 -20.13 13.18
CA GLY A 554 20.47 -20.91 14.36
C GLY A 554 19.32 -20.30 15.17
N LEU A 555 18.64 -21.13 15.96
CA LEU A 555 17.59 -20.66 16.86
C LEU A 555 18.19 -19.73 17.92
N ARG A 556 17.45 -18.66 18.23
CA ARG A 556 17.84 -17.71 19.28
C ARG A 556 17.50 -18.26 20.67
N PRO A 557 18.16 -17.77 21.75
CA PRO A 557 17.81 -18.16 23.10
C PRO A 557 16.30 -18.01 23.37
N GLY A 558 15.68 -19.07 23.89
CA GLY A 558 14.24 -19.11 24.18
C GLY A 558 13.30 -19.24 22.98
N GLU A 559 13.82 -19.35 21.75
CA GLU A 559 13.01 -19.50 20.53
C GLU A 559 12.60 -20.97 20.32
N LYS A 560 11.29 -21.20 20.09
CA LYS A 560 10.74 -22.52 19.71
C LYS A 560 10.81 -22.74 18.20
N LEU A 561 10.99 -23.98 17.77
CA LEU A 561 10.85 -24.38 16.37
C LEU A 561 9.37 -24.27 15.94
N TYR A 562 8.45 -24.71 16.80
CA TYR A 562 7.00 -24.68 16.61
C TYR A 562 6.36 -23.99 17.81
N GLU A 563 5.39 -23.10 17.58
CA GLU A 563 4.61 -22.47 18.64
C GLU A 563 3.29 -23.22 18.84
N GLU A 564 2.87 -23.34 20.09
CA GLU A 564 1.64 -24.00 20.52
C GLU A 564 0.61 -22.96 20.94
N LEU A 565 -0.64 -23.09 20.48
CA LEU A 565 -1.73 -22.18 20.86
C LEU A 565 -2.40 -22.60 22.18
N LEU A 566 -2.39 -23.89 22.47
CA LEU A 566 -3.06 -24.53 23.62
C LEU A 566 -2.20 -25.64 24.21
N LEU A 567 -2.38 -25.92 25.49
CA LEU A 567 -1.95 -27.17 26.13
C LEU A 567 -2.96 -28.26 25.80
N ASP A 568 -2.49 -29.51 25.60
CA ASP A 568 -3.38 -30.68 25.44
C ASP A 568 -4.34 -30.86 26.61
N GLU A 569 -3.92 -30.46 27.81
CA GLU A 569 -4.67 -30.53 29.07
C GLU A 569 -5.69 -29.39 29.23
N GLU A 570 -5.50 -28.23 28.55
CA GLU A 570 -6.40 -27.08 28.69
C GLU A 570 -7.76 -27.31 28.04
N GLY A 571 -7.91 -28.32 27.17
CA GLY A 571 -9.17 -28.62 26.47
C GLY A 571 -9.77 -27.39 25.81
N ILE A 572 -10.63 -27.57 24.81
CA ILE A 572 -11.24 -26.47 24.07
C ILE A 572 -12.75 -26.47 24.28
N LYS A 573 -13.29 -25.29 24.64
CA LYS A 573 -14.72 -25.00 24.57
C LYS A 573 -14.96 -24.06 23.37
N LYS A 574 -15.86 -24.44 22.47
CA LYS A 574 -16.25 -23.60 21.34
C LYS A 574 -17.11 -22.43 21.81
N THR A 575 -16.98 -21.29 21.16
CA THR A 575 -17.91 -20.17 21.24
C THR A 575 -18.84 -20.17 20.01
N ASP A 576 -19.77 -19.23 19.96
CA ASP A 576 -20.63 -19.02 18.78
C ASP A 576 -19.83 -18.54 17.57
N ASN A 577 -18.60 -18.06 17.76
CA ASN A 577 -17.68 -17.71 16.68
C ASN A 577 -16.67 -18.83 16.47
N ALA A 578 -16.62 -19.39 15.25
CA ALA A 578 -15.73 -20.48 14.88
C ALA A 578 -14.22 -20.16 15.02
N LEU A 579 -13.86 -18.88 15.13
CA LEU A 579 -12.48 -18.41 15.26
C LEU A 579 -12.06 -18.06 16.69
N ILE A 580 -12.96 -18.25 17.67
CA ILE A 580 -12.70 -17.93 19.09
C ILE A 580 -13.01 -19.15 19.92
N TYR A 581 -12.01 -19.63 20.63
CA TYR A 581 -12.12 -20.74 21.57
C TYR A 581 -11.89 -20.25 22.99
N ILE A 582 -12.36 -21.03 23.98
CA ILE A 582 -12.10 -20.80 25.40
C ILE A 582 -11.25 -21.96 25.89
N ALA A 583 -10.09 -21.68 26.45
CA ALA A 583 -9.27 -22.63 27.18
C ALA A 583 -9.84 -22.85 28.60
N LYS A 584 -9.59 -24.01 29.18
CA LYS A 584 -9.89 -24.23 30.60
C LYS A 584 -9.06 -23.28 31.48
N PRO A 585 -9.58 -22.85 32.63
CA PRO A 585 -8.84 -22.06 33.60
C PRO A 585 -7.53 -22.75 34.01
N ILE A 586 -6.50 -21.96 34.28
CA ILE A 586 -5.24 -22.45 34.84
C ILE A 586 -5.50 -22.88 36.29
N VAL A 587 -5.10 -24.09 36.63
CA VAL A 587 -5.18 -24.60 37.99
C VAL A 587 -3.85 -24.35 38.70
N PHE A 588 -3.85 -23.59 39.78
CA PHE A 588 -2.67 -23.31 40.58
C PHE A 588 -3.07 -23.08 42.07
N ASP A 589 -2.10 -23.26 42.97
CA ASP A 589 -2.26 -22.95 44.37
C ASP A 589 -2.13 -21.45 44.60
N GLU A 590 -3.19 -20.80 45.09
CA GLU A 590 -3.23 -19.35 45.28
C GLU A 590 -2.24 -18.87 46.35
N GLU A 591 -2.00 -19.64 47.43
CA GLU A 591 -1.04 -19.29 48.48
C GLU A 591 0.39 -19.39 47.98
N ALA A 592 0.74 -20.48 47.29
CA ALA A 592 2.04 -20.66 46.66
C ALA A 592 2.29 -19.58 45.60
N PHE A 593 1.26 -19.20 44.81
CA PHE A 593 1.33 -18.12 43.84
C PHE A 593 1.60 -16.78 44.52
N ALA A 594 0.91 -16.44 45.60
CA ALA A 594 1.10 -15.18 46.32
C ALA A 594 2.52 -15.08 46.92
N GLU A 595 3.03 -16.17 47.52
CA GLU A 595 4.40 -16.22 48.06
C GLU A 595 5.43 -16.11 46.92
N GLY A 596 5.22 -16.78 45.79
CA GLY A 596 6.05 -16.65 44.58
C GLY A 596 6.11 -15.22 44.07
N MET A 597 4.96 -14.54 44.00
CA MET A 597 4.85 -13.14 43.60
C MET A 597 5.59 -12.18 44.54
N LYS A 598 5.54 -12.43 45.84
CA LYS A 598 6.27 -11.67 46.87
C LYS A 598 7.78 -11.81 46.65
N ARG A 599 8.28 -13.05 46.57
CA ARG A 599 9.70 -13.34 46.27
C ARG A 599 10.17 -12.70 44.97
N LEU A 600 9.34 -12.76 43.93
CA LEU A 600 9.63 -12.15 42.62
C LEU A 600 9.75 -10.63 42.73
N ARG A 601 8.91 -9.98 43.54
CA ARG A 601 8.98 -8.54 43.80
C ARG A 601 10.26 -8.16 44.55
N GLU A 602 10.59 -8.92 45.60
CA GLU A 602 11.81 -8.71 46.37
C GLU A 602 13.06 -8.83 45.49
N ALA A 603 13.13 -9.87 44.63
CA ALA A 603 14.22 -10.08 43.70
C ALA A 603 14.36 -8.95 42.64
N CYS A 604 13.23 -8.39 42.18
CA CYS A 604 13.23 -7.26 41.25
C CYS A 604 13.60 -5.92 41.89
N ASN A 605 13.36 -5.76 43.21
CA ASN A 605 13.66 -4.53 43.96
C ASN A 605 15.07 -4.54 44.56
N ALA A 606 15.71 -5.70 44.69
CA ALA A 606 17.09 -5.82 45.14
C ALA A 606 17.99 -5.15 44.06
N GLU A 607 18.19 -3.84 44.23
CA GLU A 607 18.97 -3.02 43.29
C GLU A 607 20.40 -3.58 43.13
N ASN A 608 20.77 -3.78 41.90
CA ASN A 608 22.12 -4.08 41.41
C ASN A 608 22.75 -5.45 41.70
N THR A 609 22.10 -6.36 42.41
CA THR A 609 22.59 -7.73 42.64
C THR A 609 21.66 -8.82 42.14
N GLY A 610 20.51 -8.46 41.61
CA GLY A 610 19.55 -9.44 41.10
C GLY A 610 20.17 -10.24 39.95
N ASN A 611 20.78 -11.36 40.30
CA ASN A 611 21.31 -12.30 39.35
C ASN A 611 20.16 -12.74 38.43
N ALA A 612 20.33 -12.58 37.13
CA ALA A 612 19.30 -12.99 36.15
C ALA A 612 18.90 -14.47 36.35
N ALA A 613 19.79 -15.28 36.92
CA ALA A 613 19.52 -16.66 37.31
C ALA A 613 18.46 -16.77 38.40
N ASP A 614 18.43 -15.87 39.40
CA ASP A 614 17.47 -15.92 40.51
C ASP A 614 16.05 -15.62 40.04
N ILE A 615 15.90 -14.65 39.13
CA ILE A 615 14.60 -14.34 38.53
C ILE A 615 14.03 -15.55 37.77
N ARG A 616 14.85 -16.24 36.97
CA ARG A 616 14.41 -17.43 36.22
C ARG A 616 13.99 -18.57 37.17
N VAL A 617 14.75 -18.78 38.25
CA VAL A 617 14.43 -19.79 39.24
C VAL A 617 13.09 -19.49 39.92
N ILE A 618 12.84 -18.23 40.31
CA ILE A 618 11.57 -17.84 40.92
C ILE A 618 10.44 -17.94 39.90
N VAL A 619 10.63 -17.46 38.66
CA VAL A 619 9.63 -17.59 37.58
C VAL A 619 9.29 -19.07 37.34
N LYS A 620 10.27 -19.97 37.37
CA LYS A 620 10.06 -21.42 37.22
C LYS A 620 9.27 -22.01 38.41
N SER A 621 9.47 -21.49 39.63
CA SER A 621 8.68 -21.96 40.78
C SER A 621 7.21 -21.53 40.71
N ILE A 622 6.91 -20.40 40.03
CA ILE A 622 5.54 -19.91 39.82
C ILE A 622 4.89 -20.60 38.60
N VAL A 623 5.66 -20.84 37.54
CA VAL A 623 5.23 -21.46 36.29
C VAL A 623 6.01 -22.76 36.06
N PRO A 624 5.56 -23.90 36.61
CA PRO A 624 6.27 -25.17 36.53
C PRO A 624 6.53 -25.64 35.09
N GLU A 625 5.66 -25.25 34.15
CA GLU A 625 5.76 -25.57 32.73
C GLU A 625 6.87 -24.76 31.99
N TYR A 626 7.49 -23.78 32.65
CA TYR A 626 8.61 -23.02 32.11
C TYR A 626 9.86 -23.89 32.04
N HIS A 627 10.36 -24.11 30.84
CA HIS A 627 11.60 -24.84 30.58
C HIS A 627 12.57 -23.95 29.81
N GLU A 628 13.74 -23.65 30.41
CA GLU A 628 14.80 -22.96 29.67
C GLU A 628 15.27 -23.83 28.50
N ASN A 629 15.22 -23.29 27.30
CA ASN A 629 15.84 -23.91 26.14
C ASN A 629 17.35 -23.64 26.23
N LYS A 630 18.10 -24.53 26.94
CA LYS A 630 19.54 -24.47 26.95
C LYS A 630 20.02 -24.79 25.54
N MET A 631 20.72 -23.84 24.92
CA MET A 631 21.43 -24.11 23.67
C MET A 631 22.36 -25.30 23.86
N HIS A 632 22.21 -26.32 23.02
CA HIS A 632 23.23 -27.34 22.79
C HIS A 632 24.11 -26.89 21.64
#